data_79f8b49ab1a7fcad8a61fdd1a3b990f0
#
_entry.id   79f8b49ab1a7fcad8a61fdd1a3b990f0
#
_cell.length_a   1.000
_cell.length_b   1.000
_cell.length_c   1.000
_cell.angle_alpha   90.00
_cell.angle_beta   90.00
_cell.angle_gamma   90.00
#
_symmetry.space_group_name_H-M   'P 1'
#
loop_
_entity.id
_entity.type
_entity.pdbx_description
1 polymer ?
#
loop_
_entity_poly.entity_id
_entity_poly.type
_entity_poly.pdbx_seq_one_letter_code
_entity_poly.pdbx_strand_id
1 'polypeptide(L)'
;MSERYRAGLDTLLGLGAEKAGLISDRLAAEAPGFVRLLIEFVFADILARPGLDRRTRLLIAIAVLAAQGNAPAQLRWFAHAALAGGAESGEIVETFMQVAAFSGFSAATSALEACADLLEDQTAAGCCCLPAIAAR
;
A
#
# COMPACT_ATOMS: atom_id res chain seq x y z
N MET A 1 11.79 25.10 -6.05
CA MET A 1 11.32 23.84 -5.40
C MET A 1 11.61 23.98 -3.91
N SER A 2 10.59 23.85 -3.06
CA SER A 2 10.77 23.98 -1.62
C SER A 2 11.59 22.80 -1.06
N GLU A 3 12.29 23.02 0.05
CA GLU A 3 13.03 21.96 0.75
C GLU A 3 12.10 20.82 1.18
N ARG A 4 10.91 21.16 1.65
CA ARG A 4 9.85 20.21 2.03
C ARG A 4 9.41 19.34 0.85
N TYR A 5 9.22 19.92 -0.33
CA TYR A 5 8.89 19.17 -1.54
C TYR A 5 10.01 18.19 -1.92
N ARG A 6 11.27 18.66 -1.83
CA ARG A 6 12.43 17.82 -2.14
C ARG A 6 12.52 16.63 -1.18
N ALA A 7 12.37 16.86 0.13
CA ALA A 7 12.36 15.80 1.13
C ALA A 7 11.24 14.77 0.90
N GLY A 8 10.04 15.24 0.52
CA GLY A 8 8.94 14.37 0.17
C GLY A 8 9.20 13.54 -1.09
N LEU A 9 9.80 14.15 -2.09
CA LEU A 9 10.18 13.46 -3.32
C LEU A 9 11.25 12.39 -3.07
N ASP A 10 12.26 12.71 -2.25
CA ASP A 10 13.30 11.75 -1.84
C ASP A 10 12.69 10.56 -1.08
N THR A 11 11.73 10.83 -0.19
CA THR A 11 11.00 9.77 0.52
C THR A 11 10.20 8.90 -0.46
N LEU A 12 9.43 9.50 -1.37
CA LEU A 12 8.66 8.79 -2.39
C LEU A 12 9.54 7.89 -3.26
N LEU A 13 10.63 8.43 -3.77
CA LEU A 13 11.57 7.69 -4.62
C LEU A 13 12.28 6.57 -3.84
N GLY A 14 12.57 6.80 -2.57
CA GLY A 14 13.20 5.82 -1.68
C GLY A 14 12.30 4.63 -1.30
N LEU A 15 11.02 4.65 -1.65
CA LEU A 15 10.10 3.52 -1.43
C LEU A 15 10.24 2.40 -2.47
N GLY A 16 11.00 2.62 -3.54
CA GLY A 16 11.27 1.57 -4.54
C GLY A 16 10.08 1.22 -5.45
N ALA A 17 8.98 1.95 -5.34
CA ALA A 17 7.82 1.81 -6.22
C ALA A 17 7.82 2.93 -7.27
N GLU A 18 7.36 2.62 -8.48
CA GLU A 18 7.30 3.61 -9.56
C GLU A 18 6.31 4.73 -9.23
N LYS A 19 6.80 5.98 -9.30
CA LYS A 19 5.97 7.17 -9.07
C LYS A 19 4.70 7.18 -9.94
N ALA A 20 4.80 6.73 -11.17
CA ALA A 20 3.70 6.69 -12.14
C ALA A 20 2.48 5.87 -11.65
N GLY A 21 2.70 4.87 -10.82
CA GLY A 21 1.60 4.08 -10.23
C GLY A 21 0.76 4.84 -9.20
N LEU A 22 1.31 5.86 -8.58
CA LEU A 22 0.61 6.67 -7.58
C LEU A 22 0.13 8.02 -8.15
N ILE A 23 0.97 8.66 -8.94
CA ILE A 23 0.75 9.99 -9.52
C ILE A 23 0.82 9.85 -11.04
N SER A 24 -0.34 9.80 -11.69
CA SER A 24 -0.40 9.76 -13.14
C SER A 24 0.05 11.10 -13.75
N ASP A 25 0.58 11.04 -14.98
CA ASP A 25 0.94 12.24 -15.73
C ASP A 25 -0.25 13.18 -15.93
N ARG A 26 -1.43 12.59 -16.10
CA ARG A 26 -2.69 13.35 -16.19
C ARG A 26 -2.98 14.13 -14.89
N LEU A 27 -2.88 13.48 -13.73
CA LEU A 27 -3.09 14.15 -12.45
C LEU A 27 -2.07 15.27 -12.24
N ALA A 28 -0.81 15.01 -12.59
CA ALA A 28 0.26 16.00 -12.48
C ALA A 28 0.03 17.23 -13.39
N ALA A 29 -0.56 17.02 -14.57
CA ALA A 29 -0.87 18.09 -15.51
C ALA A 29 -2.12 18.88 -15.09
N GLU A 30 -3.18 18.20 -14.66
CA GLU A 30 -4.47 18.83 -14.32
C GLU A 30 -4.46 19.50 -12.94
N ALA A 31 -3.71 18.95 -11.98
CA ALA A 31 -3.72 19.41 -10.60
C ALA A 31 -2.33 19.44 -9.95
N PRO A 32 -1.37 20.23 -10.49
CA PRO A 32 0.00 20.25 -9.98
C PRO A 32 0.10 20.71 -8.52
N GLY A 33 -0.78 21.60 -8.10
CA GLY A 33 -0.87 22.05 -6.70
C GLY A 33 -1.29 20.93 -5.75
N PHE A 34 -2.22 20.07 -6.16
CA PHE A 34 -2.61 18.90 -5.39
C PHE A 34 -1.47 17.88 -5.27
N VAL A 35 -0.78 17.60 -6.36
CA VAL A 35 0.39 16.70 -6.35
C VAL A 35 1.48 17.22 -5.42
N ARG A 36 1.72 18.53 -5.43
CA ARG A 36 2.66 19.16 -4.52
C ARG A 36 2.26 18.94 -3.06
N LEU A 37 0.99 19.17 -2.69
CA LEU A 37 0.47 18.94 -1.34
C LEU A 37 0.59 17.46 -0.94
N LEU A 38 0.28 16.54 -1.85
CA LEU A 38 0.45 15.11 -1.62
C LEU A 38 1.90 14.77 -1.27
N ILE A 39 2.86 15.24 -2.06
CA ILE A 39 4.28 14.97 -1.84
C ILE A 39 4.76 15.61 -0.53
N GLU A 40 4.43 16.87 -0.28
CA GLU A 40 4.88 17.58 0.91
C GLU A 40 4.24 17.02 2.19
N PHE A 41 2.92 16.79 2.20
CA PHE A 41 2.24 16.35 3.41
C PHE A 41 2.40 14.85 3.67
N VAL A 42 2.06 14.01 2.70
CA VAL A 42 2.08 12.55 2.93
C VAL A 42 3.51 12.02 3.05
N PHE A 43 4.39 12.39 2.13
CA PHE A 43 5.72 11.82 2.06
C PHE A 43 6.74 12.55 2.94
N ALA A 44 6.74 13.89 2.97
CA ALA A 44 7.70 14.61 3.81
C ALA A 44 7.24 14.71 5.27
N ASP A 45 5.98 15.08 5.52
CA ASP A 45 5.55 15.36 6.88
C ASP A 45 5.10 14.11 7.65
N ILE A 46 4.55 13.09 6.98
CA ILE A 46 4.00 11.91 7.64
C ILE A 46 4.91 10.69 7.49
N LEU A 47 5.17 10.23 6.27
CA LEU A 47 5.92 8.99 6.04
C LEU A 47 7.39 9.07 6.45
N ALA A 48 7.98 10.26 6.41
CA ALA A 48 9.35 10.48 6.85
C ALA A 48 9.52 10.63 8.38
N ARG A 49 8.42 10.67 9.15
CA ARG A 49 8.52 10.83 10.61
C ARG A 49 9.17 9.62 11.28
N PRO A 50 10.07 9.84 12.28
CA PRO A 50 10.81 8.75 12.92
C PRO A 50 10.03 7.95 13.97
N GLY A 51 8.81 8.39 14.36
CA GLY A 51 8.03 7.78 15.45
C GLY A 51 7.56 6.34 15.18
N LEU A 52 7.47 5.95 13.92
CA LEU A 52 7.24 4.58 13.46
C LEU A 52 8.22 4.28 12.32
N ASP A 53 8.68 3.05 12.24
CA ASP A 53 9.51 2.64 11.10
C ASP A 53 8.73 2.64 9.78
N ARG A 54 9.44 2.69 8.68
CA ARG A 54 8.86 2.78 7.34
C ARG A 54 7.92 1.61 7.01
N ARG A 55 8.33 0.39 7.33
CA ARG A 55 7.56 -0.82 7.10
C ARG A 55 6.21 -0.77 7.83
N THR A 56 6.21 -0.43 9.11
CA THR A 56 5.00 -0.26 9.91
C THR A 56 4.08 0.80 9.33
N ARG A 57 4.61 1.94 8.90
CA ARG A 57 3.81 3.00 8.24
C ARG A 57 3.15 2.53 6.96
N LEU A 58 3.84 1.75 6.15
CA LEU A 58 3.29 1.22 4.90
C LEU A 58 2.21 0.17 5.17
N LEU A 59 2.39 -0.71 6.16
CA LEU A 59 1.35 -1.67 6.56
C LEU A 59 0.10 -0.96 7.09
N ILE A 60 0.26 0.11 7.88
CA ILE A 60 -0.86 0.94 8.32
C ILE A 60 -1.56 1.60 7.13
N ALA A 61 -0.80 2.14 6.17
CA ALA A 61 -1.38 2.76 4.97
C ALA A 61 -2.24 1.77 4.17
N ILE A 62 -1.74 0.55 3.93
CA ILE A 62 -2.52 -0.47 3.23
C ILE A 62 -3.75 -0.93 4.03
N ALA A 63 -3.67 -1.01 5.36
CA ALA A 63 -4.82 -1.33 6.20
C ALA A 63 -5.92 -0.27 6.07
N VAL A 64 -5.56 1.00 6.13
CA VAL A 64 -6.51 2.12 5.99
C VAL A 64 -7.13 2.15 4.59
N LEU A 65 -6.33 2.00 3.54
CA LEU A 65 -6.81 1.99 2.15
C LEU A 65 -7.72 0.80 1.87
N ALA A 66 -7.39 -0.38 2.40
CA ALA A 66 -8.23 -1.57 2.32
C ALA A 66 -9.58 -1.35 3.04
N ALA A 67 -9.55 -0.78 4.24
CA ALA A 67 -10.75 -0.48 5.02
C ALA A 67 -11.67 0.54 4.32
N GLN A 68 -11.11 1.53 3.63
CA GLN A 68 -11.88 2.50 2.84
C GLN A 68 -12.55 1.86 1.62
N GLY A 69 -11.91 0.88 0.97
CA GLY A 69 -12.46 0.09 -0.11
C GLY A 69 -12.67 0.81 -1.45
N ASN A 70 -12.22 2.06 -1.60
CA ASN A 70 -12.47 2.89 -2.77
C ASN A 70 -11.21 3.34 -3.52
N ALA A 71 -10.05 2.82 -3.16
CA ALA A 71 -8.75 3.24 -3.69
C ALA A 71 -7.84 2.05 -4.05
N PRO A 72 -8.29 1.12 -4.95
CA PRO A 72 -7.53 -0.09 -5.27
C PRO A 72 -6.17 0.21 -5.91
N ALA A 73 -6.06 1.23 -6.74
CA ALA A 73 -4.80 1.59 -7.37
C ALA A 73 -3.77 2.09 -6.35
N GLN A 74 -4.19 2.93 -5.42
CA GLN A 74 -3.35 3.43 -4.33
C GLN A 74 -2.96 2.29 -3.38
N LEU A 75 -3.91 1.42 -3.06
CA LEU A 75 -3.66 0.23 -2.24
C LEU A 75 -2.56 -0.65 -2.85
N ARG A 76 -2.67 -0.97 -4.14
CA ARG A 76 -1.64 -1.74 -4.86
C ARG A 76 -0.27 -1.07 -4.82
N TRP A 77 -0.24 0.24 -5.05
CA TRP A 77 1.00 0.99 -5.02
C TRP A 77 1.68 0.91 -3.64
N PHE A 78 0.93 1.11 -2.56
CA PHE A 78 1.47 1.02 -1.20
C PHE A 78 1.84 -0.42 -0.81
N ALA A 79 1.10 -1.43 -1.28
CA ALA A 79 1.47 -2.84 -1.10
C ALA A 79 2.79 -3.17 -1.81
N HIS A 80 2.98 -2.71 -3.04
CA HIS A 80 4.23 -2.84 -3.76
C HIS A 80 5.39 -2.14 -3.03
N ALA A 81 5.17 -0.92 -2.54
CA ALA A 81 6.16 -0.18 -1.77
C ALA A 81 6.53 -0.91 -0.46
N ALA A 82 5.57 -1.53 0.22
CA ALA A 82 5.81 -2.32 1.42
C ALA A 82 6.69 -3.56 1.13
N LEU A 83 6.40 -4.29 0.06
CA LEU A 83 7.22 -5.44 -0.38
C LEU A 83 8.64 -5.00 -0.77
N ALA A 84 8.78 -3.93 -1.54
CA ALA A 84 10.08 -3.36 -1.89
C ALA A 84 10.88 -2.90 -0.66
N GLY A 85 10.20 -2.46 0.39
CA GLY A 85 10.76 -2.04 1.67
C GLY A 85 11.05 -3.17 2.65
N GLY A 86 10.87 -4.44 2.25
CA GLY A 86 11.21 -5.61 3.05
C GLY A 86 10.05 -6.21 3.85
N ALA A 87 8.81 -5.76 3.65
CA ALA A 87 7.65 -6.48 4.17
C ALA A 87 7.46 -7.79 3.41
N GLU A 88 7.04 -8.82 4.11
CA GLU A 88 6.71 -10.10 3.49
C GLU A 88 5.24 -10.12 3.04
N SER A 89 4.94 -10.87 1.96
CA SER A 89 3.56 -11.01 1.48
C SER A 89 2.63 -11.54 2.57
N GLY A 90 3.11 -12.43 3.44
CA GLY A 90 2.37 -12.93 4.59
C GLY A 90 1.92 -11.83 5.55
N GLU A 91 2.73 -10.80 5.76
CA GLU A 91 2.37 -9.67 6.62
C GLU A 91 1.27 -8.80 5.99
N ILE A 92 1.27 -8.69 4.68
CA ILE A 92 0.21 -7.99 3.95
C ILE A 92 -1.11 -8.78 4.08
N VAL A 93 -1.06 -10.10 3.91
CA VAL A 93 -2.23 -10.97 4.12
C VAL A 93 -2.77 -10.85 5.55
N GLU A 94 -1.89 -10.92 6.56
CA GLU A 94 -2.28 -10.74 7.97
C GLU A 94 -2.89 -9.35 8.22
N THR A 95 -2.36 -8.31 7.57
CA THR A 95 -2.92 -6.97 7.64
C THR A 95 -4.36 -6.94 7.09
N PHE A 96 -4.63 -7.62 5.97
CA PHE A 96 -6.00 -7.70 5.42
C PHE A 96 -6.93 -8.55 6.28
N MET A 97 -6.43 -9.61 6.93
CA MET A 97 -7.21 -10.34 7.94
C MET A 97 -7.61 -9.45 9.11
N GLN A 98 -6.70 -8.60 9.57
CA GLN A 98 -6.99 -7.60 10.60
C GLN A 98 -8.07 -6.62 10.14
N VAL A 99 -8.02 -6.17 8.88
CA VAL A 99 -9.06 -5.32 8.27
C VAL A 99 -10.41 -6.02 8.26
N ALA A 100 -10.46 -7.32 7.96
CA ALA A 100 -11.71 -8.09 7.98
C ALA A 100 -12.40 -8.07 9.35
N ALA A 101 -11.63 -8.11 10.42
CA ALA A 101 -12.16 -8.08 11.78
C ALA A 101 -12.83 -6.75 12.16
N PHE A 102 -12.37 -5.63 11.61
CA PHE A 102 -12.82 -4.28 12.00
C PHE A 102 -13.66 -3.58 10.92
N SER A 103 -13.48 -3.92 9.65
CA SER A 103 -14.15 -3.28 8.50
C SER A 103 -14.96 -4.22 7.64
N GLY A 104 -14.95 -5.52 7.96
CA GLY A 104 -15.74 -6.54 7.30
C GLY A 104 -15.00 -7.30 6.20
N PHE A 105 -15.52 -8.49 5.89
CA PHE A 105 -14.96 -9.43 4.93
C PHE A 105 -14.92 -8.85 3.51
N SER A 106 -15.92 -8.08 3.10
CA SER A 106 -15.98 -7.52 1.75
C SER A 106 -14.81 -6.57 1.48
N ALA A 107 -14.44 -5.72 2.45
CA ALA A 107 -13.29 -4.83 2.32
C ALA A 107 -11.99 -5.64 2.20
N ALA A 108 -11.80 -6.65 3.04
CA ALA A 108 -10.61 -7.51 3.00
C ALA A 108 -10.54 -8.33 1.71
N THR A 109 -11.66 -8.89 1.24
CA THR A 109 -11.73 -9.65 -0.02
C THR A 109 -11.32 -8.76 -1.20
N SER A 110 -11.89 -7.56 -1.30
CA SER A 110 -11.52 -6.61 -2.36
C SER A 110 -10.04 -6.23 -2.32
N ALA A 111 -9.48 -6.07 -1.12
CA ALA A 111 -8.06 -5.77 -0.95
C ALA A 111 -7.16 -6.94 -1.39
N LEU A 112 -7.49 -8.17 -0.99
CA LEU A 112 -6.77 -9.37 -1.41
C LEU A 112 -6.83 -9.57 -2.93
N GLU A 113 -8.00 -9.40 -3.54
CA GLU A 113 -8.15 -9.48 -4.99
C GLU A 113 -7.36 -8.40 -5.73
N ALA A 114 -7.38 -7.16 -5.22
CA ALA A 114 -6.63 -6.05 -5.80
C ALA A 114 -5.11 -6.27 -5.76
N CYS A 115 -4.60 -7.04 -4.80
CA CYS A 115 -3.18 -7.31 -4.61
C CYS A 115 -2.78 -8.76 -4.94
N ALA A 116 -3.68 -9.58 -5.50
CA ALA A 116 -3.48 -11.03 -5.65
C ALA A 116 -2.17 -11.38 -6.35
N ASP A 117 -1.84 -10.72 -7.46
CA ASP A 117 -0.61 -10.94 -8.22
C ASP A 117 0.66 -10.59 -7.43
N LEU A 118 0.59 -9.62 -6.51
CA LEU A 118 1.70 -9.24 -5.63
C LEU A 118 1.93 -10.26 -4.49
N LEU A 119 0.93 -11.10 -4.21
CA LEU A 119 0.91 -12.02 -3.07
C LEU A 119 1.08 -13.49 -3.50
N GLU A 120 1.21 -13.78 -4.80
CA GLU A 120 1.24 -15.15 -5.35
C GLU A 120 2.39 -16.01 -4.80
N ASP A 121 3.52 -15.42 -4.46
CA ASP A 121 4.68 -16.15 -3.90
C ASP A 121 4.38 -16.84 -2.55
N GLN A 122 3.31 -16.46 -1.86
CA GLN A 122 2.93 -17.06 -0.57
C GLN A 122 2.11 -18.35 -0.71
N THR A 123 1.48 -18.59 -1.85
CA THR A 123 0.72 -19.83 -2.08
C THR A 123 1.61 -21.04 -2.28
N ALA A 124 2.88 -20.81 -2.66
CA ALA A 124 3.91 -21.86 -2.80
C ALA A 124 4.54 -22.30 -1.47
N ALA A 125 4.44 -21.49 -0.42
CA ALA A 125 5.08 -21.73 0.89
C ALA A 125 4.11 -22.25 1.96
N GLY A 126 3.15 -23.11 1.60
CA GLY A 126 2.38 -23.89 2.55
C GLY A 126 1.55 -23.07 3.53
N CYS A 127 0.48 -22.47 3.06
CA CYS A 127 -0.65 -22.17 3.93
C CYS A 127 -1.27 -23.50 4.37
N CYS A 128 -0.76 -24.01 5.50
CA CYS A 128 -1.42 -25.04 6.23
C CYS A 128 -2.78 -24.52 6.66
N CYS A 129 -3.84 -25.24 6.33
CA CYS A 129 -5.15 -25.15 6.91
C CYS A 129 -6.26 -24.56 6.04
N LEU A 130 -6.58 -25.26 4.96
CA LEU A 130 -7.96 -25.66 4.68
C LEU A 130 -7.89 -26.71 3.57
N PRO A 131 -8.49 -27.89 3.72
CA PRO A 131 -8.65 -28.77 2.59
C PRO A 131 -9.40 -27.99 1.51
N ALA A 132 -8.90 -28.07 0.28
CA ALA A 132 -9.61 -27.52 -0.86
C ALA A 132 -11.09 -27.83 -0.70
N ILE A 133 -11.93 -26.78 -0.64
CA ILE A 133 -13.37 -26.97 -0.75
C ILE A 133 -13.54 -27.58 -2.13
N ALA A 134 -13.72 -28.88 -2.15
CA ALA A 134 -13.94 -29.61 -3.37
C ALA A 134 -15.14 -28.97 -4.06
N ALA A 135 -14.90 -28.41 -5.24
CA ALA A 135 -15.97 -27.98 -6.13
C ALA A 135 -16.89 -29.20 -6.35
N ARG A 136 -18.11 -29.11 -5.84
CA ARG A 136 -19.20 -30.01 -6.22
C ARG A 136 -20.01 -29.38 -7.33
#